data_2219d76da0c3f466722e475980cf0cfd
#
_entry.id   2219d76da0c3f466722e475980cf0cfd
#
_cell.length_a   1.000
_cell.length_b   1.000
_cell.length_c   1.000
_cell.angle_alpha   90.00
_cell.angle_beta   90.00
_cell.angle_gamma   90.00
#
_symmetry.space_group_name_H-M   'P 1'
#
loop_
_entity.id
_entity.type
_entity.pdbx_description
1 polymer ?
#
loop_
_entity_poly.entity_id
_entity_poly.type
_entity_poly.pdbx_seq_one_letter_code
_entity_poly.pdbx_strand_id
1 'polypeptide(L)' 'MKPLKEKISITIDNDVLEKIKCEAENDDRSLSQYINIVLKEHIKRKEKH' A
#
# COMPACT_ATOMS: atom_id res chain seq x y z
N MET A 1 -16.80 -17.18 5.78
CA MET A 1 -15.60 -16.45 6.09
C MET A 1 -15.52 -15.14 5.33
N LYS A 2 -15.04 -14.08 5.94
CA LYS A 2 -14.99 -12.83 5.27
C LYS A 2 -13.89 -12.76 4.28
N PRO A 3 -14.05 -12.07 3.19
CA PRO A 3 -12.94 -11.87 2.28
C PRO A 3 -11.87 -11.08 3.00
N LEU A 4 -10.64 -11.43 2.76
CA LEU A 4 -9.53 -10.76 3.40
C LEU A 4 -9.17 -9.45 2.74
N LYS A 5 -9.54 -9.26 1.49
CA LYS A 5 -9.17 -8.06 0.76
C LYS A 5 -10.33 -7.59 -0.10
N GLU A 6 -10.40 -6.30 -0.26
CA GLU A 6 -11.43 -5.71 -1.11
C GLU A 6 -10.77 -4.90 -2.21
N LYS A 7 -11.43 -4.84 -3.33
CA LYS A 7 -10.94 -4.04 -4.44
C LYS A 7 -11.44 -2.62 -4.32
N ILE A 8 -10.55 -1.69 -4.44
CA ILE A 8 -10.93 -0.28 -4.45
C ILE A 8 -10.15 0.43 -5.55
N SER A 9 -10.62 1.61 -5.91
CA SER A 9 -9.92 2.46 -6.88
C SER A 9 -9.59 3.77 -6.22
N ILE A 10 -8.39 4.25 -6.44
CA ILE A 10 -7.97 5.52 -5.89
C ILE A 10 -7.22 6.30 -6.95
N THR A 11 -7.14 7.60 -6.73
CA THR A 11 -6.36 8.48 -7.59
C THR A 11 -5.09 8.86 -6.85
N ILE A 12 -3.96 8.73 -7.49
CA ILE A 12 -2.67 8.99 -6.87
C ILE A 12 -1.87 9.93 -7.76
N ASP A 13 -1.12 10.84 -7.14
CA ASP A 13 -0.22 11.71 -7.88
C ASP A 13 0.78 10.87 -8.66
N ASN A 14 1.08 11.30 -9.86
CA ASN A 14 1.93 10.54 -10.74
C ASN A 14 3.33 10.31 -10.18
N ASP A 15 3.93 11.32 -9.61
CA ASP A 15 5.27 11.19 -9.04
C ASP A 15 5.28 10.26 -7.83
N VAL A 16 4.23 10.29 -7.04
CA VAL A 16 4.10 9.37 -5.91
C VAL A 16 3.97 7.95 -6.42
N LEU A 17 3.14 7.75 -7.45
CA LEU A 17 2.94 6.43 -8.01
C LEU A 17 4.25 5.83 -8.52
N GLU A 18 5.04 6.63 -9.20
CA GLU A 18 6.29 6.14 -9.74
C GLU A 18 7.26 5.73 -8.64
N LYS A 19 7.30 6.50 -7.59
CA LYS A 19 8.18 6.17 -6.47
C LYS A 19 7.78 4.89 -5.78
N ILE A 20 6.50 4.70 -5.54
CA ILE A 20 6.09 3.48 -4.85
C ILE A 20 6.20 2.26 -5.75
N LYS A 21 6.08 2.43 -7.06
CA LYS A 21 6.34 1.32 -7.97
C LYS A 21 7.77 0.84 -7.83
N CYS A 22 8.68 1.77 -7.78
CA CYS A 22 10.08 1.46 -7.62
C CYS A 22 10.34 0.73 -6.32
N GLU A 23 9.76 1.23 -5.25
CA GLU A 23 9.93 0.62 -3.94
C GLU A 23 9.35 -0.78 -3.88
N ALA A 24 8.19 -0.97 -4.51
CA ALA A 24 7.57 -2.28 -4.54
C ALA A 24 8.45 -3.28 -5.28
N GLU A 25 9.06 -2.86 -6.38
CA GLU A 25 9.95 -3.72 -7.13
C GLU A 25 11.17 -4.10 -6.32
N ASN A 26 11.71 -3.15 -5.58
CA ASN A 26 12.87 -3.42 -4.74
C ASN A 26 12.57 -4.46 -3.67
N ASP A 27 11.32 -4.50 -3.22
CA ASP A 27 10.91 -5.45 -2.21
C ASP A 27 10.33 -6.73 -2.78
N ASP A 28 10.35 -6.87 -4.10
CA ASP A 28 9.78 -8.04 -4.76
C ASP A 28 8.31 -8.21 -4.43
N ARG A 29 7.58 -7.11 -4.37
CA ARG A 29 6.16 -7.14 -4.09
C ARG A 29 5.39 -6.49 -5.21
N SER A 30 4.13 -6.89 -5.37
CA SER A 30 3.27 -6.20 -6.32
C SER A 30 2.93 -4.82 -5.75
N LEU A 31 2.52 -3.92 -6.60
CA LEU A 31 2.15 -2.58 -6.18
C LEU A 31 1.03 -2.62 -5.15
N SER A 32 0.03 -3.46 -5.38
CA SER A 32 -1.07 -3.60 -4.43
C SER A 32 -0.61 -4.06 -3.08
N GLN A 33 0.26 -5.04 -3.05
CA GLN A 33 0.79 -5.56 -1.79
C GLN A 33 1.58 -4.50 -1.05
N TYR A 34 2.39 -3.76 -1.78
CA TYR A 34 3.20 -2.74 -1.17
C TYR A 34 2.33 -1.65 -0.54
N ILE A 35 1.34 -1.18 -1.28
CA ILE A 35 0.44 -0.16 -0.77
C ILE A 35 -0.29 -0.65 0.47
N ASN A 36 -0.75 -1.89 0.43
CA ASN A 36 -1.47 -2.46 1.55
C ASN A 36 -0.61 -2.47 2.82
N ILE A 37 0.65 -2.84 2.67
CA ILE A 37 1.56 -2.89 3.80
C ILE A 37 1.83 -1.50 4.36
N VAL A 38 2.03 -0.53 3.49
CA VAL A 38 2.27 0.83 3.92
C VAL A 38 1.09 1.38 4.70
N LEU A 39 -0.11 1.11 4.21
CA LEU A 39 -1.31 1.58 4.89
C LEU A 39 -1.50 0.90 6.23
N LYS A 40 -1.21 -0.38 6.30
CA LYS A 40 -1.28 -1.10 7.57
C LYS A 40 -0.33 -0.52 8.59
N GLU A 41 0.87 -0.21 8.17
CA GLU A 41 1.85 0.37 9.08
C GLU A 41 1.46 1.75 9.53
N HIS A 42 0.86 2.50 8.63
CA HIS A 42 0.38 3.84 8.98
C HIS A 42 -0.70 3.76 10.06
N ILE A 43 -1.63 2.83 9.90
CA ILE A 43 -2.70 2.65 10.88
C ILE A 43 -2.14 2.23 12.23
N LYS A 44 -1.20 1.32 12.22
CA LYS A 44 -0.57 0.87 13.45
C LYS A 44 0.09 2.01 14.20
N ARG A 45 0.77 2.86 13.47
CA ARG A 45 1.41 4.02 14.08
C ARG A 45 0.41 4.95 14.73
N LYS A 46 -0.71 5.14 14.07
CA LYS A 46 -1.74 6.01 14.62
C LYS A 46 -2.41 5.43 15.84
N GLU A 47 -2.56 4.13 15.89
CA GLU A 47 -3.18 3.47 17.02
C GLU A 47 -2.30 3.39 18.22
N LYS A 48 -1.01 3.53 18.00
CA LYS A 48 -0.07 3.34 19.03
C LYS A 48 0.31 4.59 19.69
N HIS A 49 -0.27 5.35 20.23
CA HIS A 49 0.32 6.47 20.89
C HIS A 49 -0.20 6.73 22.31
#